data_d22dc9ffd9306d17c0c85e894d3ab377
#
_entry.id   d22dc9ffd9306d17c0c85e894d3ab377
#
_cell.length_a   1.000
_cell.length_b   1.000
_cell.length_c   1.000
_cell.angle_alpha   90.00
_cell.angle_beta   90.00
_cell.angle_gamma   90.00
#
_symmetry.space_group_name_H-M   'P 1'
#
loop_
_entity.id
_entity.type
_entity.pdbx_description
1 polymer ?
#
loop_
_entity_poly.entity_id
_entity_poly.type
_entity_poly.pdbx_seq_one_letter_code
_entity_poly.pdbx_strand_id
1 'polypeptide(L)'
;MEIRIQIDSMETTLHIFLAGIVGTSVMTLYSYWMSELENRQYREPELLNGLVKRSEYLNDRMDIKTFPAGWAAHYLIGITFAISYFFIWPKSLYDPTTPIVLAVGSASGIIGVIELKIFFLYNNPPDT
;
A
#
# COMPACT_ATOMS: atom_id res chain seq x y z
N MET A 1 4.35 1.11 -36.78
CA MET A 1 5.36 0.88 -35.75
C MET A 1 5.10 1.76 -34.50
N GLU A 2 4.85 3.05 -34.66
CA GLU A 2 4.56 3.97 -33.56
C GLU A 2 3.26 3.63 -32.79
N ILE A 3 2.18 3.29 -33.49
CA ILE A 3 0.88 2.94 -32.87
C ILE A 3 1.01 1.70 -31.97
N ARG A 4 1.81 0.71 -32.37
CA ARG A 4 2.02 -0.50 -31.58
C ARG A 4 2.79 -0.23 -30.30
N ILE A 5 3.83 0.60 -30.35
CA ILE A 5 4.62 1.03 -29.20
C ILE A 5 3.75 1.84 -28.24
N GLN A 6 2.84 2.66 -28.74
CA GLN A 6 1.95 3.47 -27.92
C GLN A 6 0.87 2.63 -27.22
N ILE A 7 0.33 1.62 -27.89
CA ILE A 7 -0.62 0.66 -27.30
C ILE A 7 0.08 -0.17 -26.22
N ASP A 8 1.26 -0.70 -26.49
CA ASP A 8 2.04 -1.48 -25.52
C ASP A 8 2.41 -0.66 -24.28
N SER A 9 2.74 0.62 -24.43
CA SER A 9 3.06 1.51 -23.31
C SER A 9 1.83 1.85 -22.46
N MET A 10 0.69 2.04 -23.09
CA MET A 10 -0.57 2.33 -22.41
C MET A 10 -1.09 1.08 -21.66
N GLU A 11 -0.99 -0.08 -22.26
CA GLU A 11 -1.34 -1.36 -21.65
C GLU A 11 -0.45 -1.65 -20.43
N THR A 12 0.85 -1.43 -20.55
CA THR A 12 1.80 -1.57 -19.44
C THR A 12 1.47 -0.62 -18.29
N THR A 13 1.19 0.64 -18.59
CA THR A 13 0.80 1.63 -17.58
C THR A 13 -0.46 1.20 -16.84
N LEU A 14 -1.47 0.74 -17.57
CA LEU A 14 -2.72 0.23 -16.97
C LEU A 14 -2.46 -0.96 -16.04
N HIS A 15 -1.62 -1.92 -16.44
CA HIS A 15 -1.25 -3.07 -15.61
C HIS A 15 -0.55 -2.66 -14.32
N ILE A 16 0.35 -1.68 -14.36
CA ILE A 16 1.04 -1.15 -13.18
C ILE A 16 0.02 -0.53 -12.20
N PHE A 17 -0.89 0.30 -12.70
CA PHE A 17 -1.93 0.90 -11.87
C PHE A 17 -2.86 -0.14 -11.25
N LEU A 18 -3.34 -1.09 -12.04
CA LEU A 18 -4.20 -2.16 -11.54
C LEU A 18 -3.47 -3.02 -10.50
N ALA A 19 -2.21 -3.38 -10.73
CA ALA A 19 -1.41 -4.12 -9.77
C ALA A 19 -1.24 -3.36 -8.45
N GLY A 20 -0.97 -2.06 -8.52
CA GLY A 20 -0.87 -1.20 -7.33
C GLY A 20 -2.18 -1.11 -6.55
N ILE A 21 -3.31 -0.89 -7.24
CA ILE A 21 -4.63 -0.80 -6.60
C ILE A 21 -5.05 -2.14 -5.99
N VAL A 22 -4.96 -3.22 -6.75
CA VAL A 22 -5.36 -4.56 -6.27
C VAL A 22 -4.47 -5.02 -5.12
N GLY A 23 -3.15 -4.89 -5.25
CA GLY A 23 -2.21 -5.26 -4.21
C GLY A 23 -2.43 -4.48 -2.92
N THR A 24 -2.61 -3.17 -3.02
CA THR A 24 -2.92 -2.30 -1.87
C THR A 24 -4.25 -2.69 -1.22
N SER A 25 -5.28 -2.98 -2.02
CA SER A 25 -6.59 -3.41 -1.50
C SER A 25 -6.50 -4.71 -0.73
N VAL A 26 -5.75 -5.70 -1.23
CA VAL A 26 -5.53 -6.98 -0.53
C VAL A 26 -4.78 -6.75 0.79
N MET A 27 -3.74 -5.95 0.79
CA MET A 27 -3.00 -5.60 2.02
C MET A 27 -3.88 -4.87 3.03
N THR A 28 -4.72 -3.94 2.56
CA THR A 28 -5.68 -3.22 3.40
C THR A 28 -6.65 -4.18 4.07
N LEU A 29 -7.26 -5.09 3.31
CA LEU A 29 -8.15 -6.11 3.86
C LEU A 29 -7.46 -6.96 4.93
N TYR A 30 -6.22 -7.37 4.67
CA TYR A 30 -5.43 -8.13 5.63
C TYR A 30 -5.12 -7.33 6.89
N SER A 31 -4.76 -6.06 6.77
CA SER A 31 -4.47 -5.19 7.90
C SER A 31 -5.70 -4.94 8.78
N TYR A 32 -6.87 -4.80 8.19
CA TYR A 32 -8.14 -4.71 8.93
C TYR A 32 -8.46 -6.01 9.66
N TRP A 33 -8.31 -7.13 9.00
CA TRP A 33 -8.55 -8.44 9.61
C TRP A 33 -7.58 -8.70 10.79
N MET A 34 -6.30 -8.42 10.62
CA MET A 34 -5.31 -8.54 11.70
C MET A 34 -5.58 -7.60 12.86
N SER A 35 -6.04 -6.38 12.58
CA SER A 35 -6.41 -5.41 13.61
C SER A 35 -7.54 -5.94 14.51
N GLU A 36 -8.51 -6.63 13.93
CA GLU A 36 -9.60 -7.22 14.70
C GLU A 36 -9.15 -8.44 15.50
N LEU A 37 -8.30 -9.29 14.94
CA LEU A 37 -7.81 -10.49 15.63
C LEU A 37 -6.94 -10.16 16.85
N GLU A 38 -6.06 -9.17 16.72
CA GLU A 38 -5.10 -8.82 17.76
C GLU A 38 -5.54 -7.66 18.66
N ASN A 39 -6.69 -7.05 18.38
CA ASN A 39 -7.17 -5.84 19.06
C ASN A 39 -6.11 -4.70 19.07
N ARG A 40 -5.36 -4.58 17.99
CA ARG A 40 -4.34 -3.54 17.80
C ARG A 40 -4.61 -2.80 16.50
N GLN A 41 -4.12 -1.57 16.41
CA GLN A 41 -4.29 -0.75 15.23
C GLN A 41 -3.22 -1.07 14.17
N TYR A 42 -3.58 -1.88 13.18
CA TYR A 42 -2.74 -2.18 12.01
C TYR A 42 -3.31 -1.59 10.71
N ARG A 43 -4.42 -0.86 10.77
CA ARG A 43 -5.11 -0.30 9.61
C ARG A 43 -4.31 0.86 9.03
N GLU A 44 -3.51 0.59 8.02
CA GLU A 44 -2.55 1.53 7.45
C GLU A 44 -3.15 2.87 7.02
N PRO A 45 -4.30 2.94 6.31
CA PRO A 45 -4.91 4.23 5.97
C PRO A 45 -5.30 5.05 7.21
N GLU A 46 -5.80 4.40 8.25
CA GLU A 46 -6.17 5.06 9.50
C GLU A 46 -4.93 5.53 10.28
N LEU A 47 -3.85 4.75 10.24
CA LEU A 47 -2.56 5.15 10.82
C LEU A 47 -1.98 6.38 10.13
N LEU A 48 -2.05 6.43 8.80
CA LEU A 48 -1.64 7.60 8.02
C LEU A 48 -2.49 8.83 8.38
N ASN A 49 -3.80 8.67 8.51
CA ASN A 49 -4.68 9.73 8.98
C ASN A 49 -4.33 10.17 10.41
N GLY A 50 -3.98 9.24 11.28
CA GLY A 50 -3.50 9.54 12.64
C GLY A 50 -2.23 10.39 12.65
N LEU A 51 -1.31 10.13 11.74
CA LEU A 51 -0.10 10.94 11.57
C LEU A 51 -0.43 12.36 11.09
N VAL A 52 -1.32 12.49 10.12
CA VAL A 52 -1.78 13.79 9.63
C VAL A 52 -2.50 14.57 10.74
N LYS A 53 -3.33 13.91 11.55
CA LYS A 53 -4.02 14.53 12.67
C LYS A 53 -3.07 15.05 13.77
N ARG A 54 -1.94 14.39 13.98
CA ARG A 54 -0.90 14.82 14.93
C ARG A 54 -0.12 16.03 14.45
N SER A 55 -0.10 16.31 13.16
CA SER A 55 0.44 17.58 12.66
C SER A 55 -0.56 18.68 13.05
N GLU A 56 -0.08 19.73 13.70
CA GLU A 56 -0.89 20.82 14.27
C GLU A 56 -1.82 21.57 13.29
N TYR A 57 -1.79 21.20 12.02
CA TYR A 57 -2.55 21.83 10.93
C TYR A 57 -3.99 21.37 10.81
N LEU A 58 -4.36 20.21 11.35
CA LEU A 58 -5.71 19.64 11.18
C LEU A 58 -6.36 19.38 12.54
N ASN A 59 -7.43 20.10 12.72
CA ASN A 59 -8.23 20.26 13.92
C ASN A 59 -8.90 18.94 14.41
N ASP A 60 -9.35 18.92 15.67
CA ASP A 60 -10.09 17.84 16.37
C ASP A 60 -11.32 17.26 15.65
N ARG A 61 -11.73 17.87 14.53
CA ARG A 61 -12.87 17.43 13.71
C ARG A 61 -12.55 16.31 12.70
N MET A 62 -11.29 15.90 12.60
CA MET A 62 -10.88 14.88 11.64
C MET A 62 -11.17 13.47 12.18
N ASP A 63 -12.05 12.75 11.51
CA ASP A 63 -12.24 11.32 11.76
C ASP A 63 -11.15 10.52 11.03
N ILE A 64 -10.29 9.85 11.78
CA ILE A 64 -9.19 9.04 11.24
C ILE A 64 -9.66 7.87 10.37
N LYS A 65 -10.90 7.39 10.56
CA LYS A 65 -11.45 6.25 9.80
C LYS A 65 -11.86 6.63 8.38
N THR A 66 -12.36 7.84 8.21
CA THR A 66 -13.02 8.26 6.96
C THR A 66 -12.29 9.37 6.22
N PHE A 67 -11.25 9.96 6.83
CA PHE A 67 -10.54 11.07 6.20
C PHE A 67 -9.80 10.60 4.95
N PRO A 68 -10.02 11.25 3.78
CA PRO A 68 -9.55 10.74 2.50
C PRO A 68 -8.05 10.84 2.29
N ALA A 69 -7.33 11.72 3.00
CA ALA A 69 -5.90 11.96 2.78
C ALA A 69 -5.05 10.73 3.09
N GLY A 70 -5.32 10.02 4.20
CA GLY A 70 -4.61 8.79 4.55
C GLY A 70 -4.88 7.66 3.57
N TRP A 71 -6.12 7.54 3.10
CA TRP A 71 -6.49 6.57 2.06
C TRP A 71 -5.81 6.87 0.73
N ALA A 72 -5.83 8.13 0.30
CA ALA A 72 -5.14 8.55 -0.92
C ALA A 72 -3.62 8.30 -0.82
N ALA A 73 -2.99 8.67 0.28
CA ALA A 73 -1.57 8.42 0.50
C ALA A 73 -1.24 6.93 0.49
N HIS A 74 -2.07 6.09 1.11
CA HIS A 74 -1.89 4.65 1.14
C HIS A 74 -1.90 4.03 -0.26
N TYR A 75 -2.89 4.38 -1.09
CA TYR A 75 -2.94 3.92 -2.48
C TYR A 75 -1.81 4.48 -3.35
N LEU A 76 -1.41 5.73 -3.15
CA LEU A 76 -0.24 6.31 -3.85
C LEU A 76 1.05 5.56 -3.51
N ILE A 77 1.25 5.19 -2.26
CA ILE A 77 2.37 4.35 -1.82
C ILE A 77 2.33 3.00 -2.53
N GLY A 78 1.17 2.34 -2.57
CA GLY A 78 0.99 1.06 -3.25
C GLY A 78 1.30 1.13 -4.76
N ILE A 79 0.85 2.18 -5.44
CA ILE A 79 1.16 2.41 -6.85
C ILE A 79 2.67 2.67 -7.04
N THR A 80 3.29 3.42 -6.14
CA THR A 80 4.74 3.67 -6.17
C THR A 80 5.54 2.38 -6.03
N PHE A 81 5.11 1.47 -5.16
CA PHE A 81 5.69 0.14 -5.06
C PHE A 81 5.53 -0.66 -6.36
N ALA A 82 4.37 -0.65 -6.98
CA ALA A 82 4.14 -1.33 -8.25
C ALA A 82 5.05 -0.79 -9.36
N ILE A 83 5.21 0.52 -9.44
CA ILE A 83 6.15 1.16 -10.37
C ILE A 83 7.59 0.72 -10.09
N SER A 84 8.00 0.71 -8.83
CA SER A 84 9.35 0.29 -8.42
C SER A 84 9.62 -1.16 -8.80
N TYR A 85 8.65 -2.05 -8.57
CA TYR A 85 8.76 -3.45 -8.99
C TYR A 85 8.89 -3.62 -10.49
N PHE A 86 8.16 -2.83 -11.28
CA PHE A 86 8.27 -2.83 -12.73
C PHE A 86 9.70 -2.52 -13.20
N PHE A 87 10.37 -1.55 -12.57
CA PHE A 87 11.76 -1.21 -12.92
C PHE A 87 12.77 -2.25 -12.46
N ILE A 88 12.56 -2.87 -11.30
CA ILE A 88 13.46 -3.89 -10.75
C ILE A 88 13.29 -5.23 -11.47
N TRP A 89 12.06 -5.60 -11.81
CA TRP A 89 11.74 -6.89 -12.39
C TRP A 89 10.65 -6.79 -13.47
N PRO A 90 10.97 -6.27 -14.66
CA PRO A 90 9.98 -6.04 -15.72
C PRO A 90 9.20 -7.29 -16.11
N LYS A 91 9.85 -8.46 -16.11
CA LYS A 91 9.23 -9.74 -16.48
C LYS A 91 8.09 -10.19 -15.55
N SER A 92 8.08 -9.74 -14.30
CA SER A 92 7.05 -10.14 -13.33
C SER A 92 5.66 -9.64 -13.70
N LEU A 93 5.57 -8.56 -14.47
CA LEU A 93 4.30 -7.98 -14.94
C LEU A 93 3.83 -8.57 -16.28
N TYR A 94 4.77 -9.03 -17.12
CA TYR A 94 4.44 -9.59 -18.43
C TYR A 94 4.24 -11.11 -18.42
N ASP A 95 4.88 -11.79 -17.48
CA ASP A 95 4.76 -13.23 -17.29
C ASP A 95 4.69 -13.54 -15.78
N PRO A 96 3.56 -13.17 -15.15
CA PRO A 96 3.40 -13.36 -13.71
C PRO A 96 3.21 -14.85 -13.41
N THR A 97 4.31 -15.56 -13.22
CA THR A 97 4.21 -16.91 -12.67
C THR A 97 3.79 -16.83 -11.21
N THR A 98 2.84 -17.68 -10.82
CA THR A 98 2.29 -17.72 -9.46
C THR A 98 3.37 -17.73 -8.36
N PRO A 99 4.48 -18.50 -8.47
CA PRO A 99 5.56 -18.47 -7.49
C PRO A 99 6.23 -17.09 -7.34
N ILE A 100 6.44 -16.37 -8.43
CA ILE A 100 7.07 -15.04 -8.39
C ILE A 100 6.14 -14.03 -7.71
N VAL A 101 4.86 -14.04 -8.05
CA VAL A 101 3.86 -13.14 -7.45
C VAL A 101 3.75 -13.38 -5.94
N LEU A 102 3.73 -14.64 -5.52
CA LEU A 102 3.71 -15.00 -4.11
C LEU A 102 4.99 -14.60 -3.39
N ALA A 103 6.15 -14.82 -3.98
CA ALA A 103 7.44 -14.46 -3.38
C ALA A 103 7.56 -12.94 -3.18
N VAL A 104 7.23 -12.15 -4.21
CA VAL A 104 7.28 -10.69 -4.16
C VAL A 104 6.24 -10.15 -3.18
N GLY A 105 5.00 -10.65 -3.22
CA GLY A 105 3.95 -10.27 -2.29
C GLY A 105 4.29 -10.59 -0.84
N SER A 106 4.83 -11.78 -0.58
CA SER A 106 5.26 -12.19 0.76
C SER A 106 6.42 -11.34 1.28
N ALA A 107 7.42 -11.09 0.45
CA ALA A 107 8.55 -10.23 0.81
C ALA A 107 8.09 -8.80 1.15
N SER A 108 7.19 -8.24 0.35
CA SER A 108 6.61 -6.91 0.61
C SER A 108 5.80 -6.87 1.91
N GLY A 109 4.99 -7.90 2.16
CA GLY A 109 4.23 -8.02 3.39
C GLY A 109 5.13 -8.11 4.63
N ILE A 110 6.20 -8.89 4.58
CA ILE A 110 7.18 -8.99 5.67
C ILE A 110 7.86 -7.64 5.91
N ILE A 111 8.29 -6.96 4.87
CA ILE A 111 8.90 -5.63 4.98
C ILE A 111 7.91 -4.65 5.62
N GLY A 112 6.66 -4.62 5.17
CA GLY A 112 5.63 -3.76 5.74
C GLY A 112 5.39 -4.03 7.24
N VAL A 113 5.34 -5.29 7.66
CA VAL A 113 5.21 -5.66 9.08
C VAL A 113 6.43 -5.21 9.90
N ILE A 114 7.63 -5.36 9.35
CA ILE A 114 8.87 -4.91 10.02
C ILE A 114 8.87 -3.38 10.16
N GLU A 115 8.51 -2.64 9.10
CA GLU A 115 8.39 -1.18 9.13
C GLU A 115 7.38 -0.71 10.17
N LEU A 116 6.20 -1.34 10.25
CA LEU A 116 5.21 -1.04 11.27
C LEU A 116 5.74 -1.32 12.69
N LYS A 117 6.43 -2.44 12.90
CA LYS A 117 7.03 -2.75 14.19
C LYS A 117 8.09 -1.72 14.59
N ILE A 118 8.96 -1.33 13.67
CA ILE A 118 9.97 -0.29 13.92
C ILE A 118 9.29 1.04 14.24
N PHE A 119 8.27 1.40 13.47
CA PHE A 119 7.50 2.62 13.71
C PHE A 119 6.88 2.64 15.11
N PHE A 120 6.29 1.53 15.57
CA PHE A 120 5.69 1.43 16.90
C PHE A 120 6.69 1.31 18.04
N LEU A 121 7.94 0.94 17.78
CA LEU A 121 9.01 1.01 18.79
C LEU A 121 9.37 2.46 19.14
N TYR A 122 9.26 3.35 18.17
CA TYR A 122 9.57 4.78 18.36
C TYR A 122 8.34 5.63 18.66
N ASN A 123 7.15 5.15 18.31
CA ASN A 123 5.89 5.85 18.55
C ASN A 123 4.90 4.86 19.18
N ASN A 124 4.37 5.19 20.34
CA ASN A 124 3.33 4.37 20.95
C ASN A 124 2.17 4.17 19.96
N PRO A 125 1.70 2.92 19.75
CA PRO A 125 0.55 2.70 18.89
C PRO A 125 -0.65 3.46 19.45
N PRO A 126 -1.47 4.09 18.57
CA PRO A 126 -2.72 4.69 19.02
C PRO A 126 -3.64 3.58 19.56
N ASP A 127 -4.28 3.84 20.67
CA ASP A 127 -5.33 2.97 21.22
C ASP A 127 -6.44 2.81 20.17
N THR A 128 -6.86 1.60 19.98
CA THR A 128 -7.95 1.27 19.05
C THR A 128 -9.30 1.79 19.54
#